data_3f38ffe59d6a010e58cca2db3d69e8a5
#
_entry.id   3f38ffe59d6a010e58cca2db3d69e8a5
#
_cell.length_a   1.000
_cell.length_b   1.000
_cell.length_c   1.000
_cell.angle_alpha   90.00
_cell.angle_beta   90.00
_cell.angle_gamma   90.00
#
_symmetry.space_group_name_H-M   'P 1'
#
loop_
_entity.id
_entity.type
_entity.pdbx_description
1 polymer ?
#
loop_
_entity_poly.entity_id
_entity_poly.type
_entity_poly.pdbx_seq_one_letter_code
_entity_poly.pdbx_strand_id
1 'polypeptide(L)'
;SLENRSLVKYLLVIEDTLGWAGYQKLLERLAAVGKSTGLSIAGLSSLYTIGKPEAAAAVVGTRNSRHVADTCRLIGKTFPEDARREMDEFLKLFPQIEGDCFDIERQPGSRHIAIMRMNLVDSTTGK
;
A
#
# COMPACT_ATOMS: atom_id res chain seq x y z
N SER A 1 15.97 -2.53 -12.14
CA SER A 1 15.01 -1.51 -12.64
C SER A 1 13.61 -1.93 -12.28
N LEU A 2 12.77 -0.99 -11.82
CA LEU A 2 11.37 -1.26 -11.55
C LEU A 2 10.64 -1.33 -12.90
N GLU A 3 10.27 -2.53 -13.32
CA GLU A 3 9.63 -2.80 -14.62
C GLU A 3 8.16 -2.34 -14.69
N ASN A 4 7.58 -2.01 -13.53
CA ASN A 4 6.16 -1.66 -13.41
C ASN A 4 6.01 -0.26 -12.83
N ARG A 5 5.28 0.62 -13.52
CA ARG A 5 4.99 2.00 -13.08
C ARG A 5 4.29 2.06 -11.72
N SER A 6 3.42 1.10 -11.43
CA SER A 6 2.76 1.04 -10.12
C SER A 6 3.77 0.85 -8.99
N LEU A 7 4.85 0.11 -9.22
CA LEU A 7 5.92 -0.05 -8.23
C LEU A 7 6.69 1.26 -8.00
N VAL A 8 6.93 2.04 -9.07
CA VAL A 8 7.56 3.37 -8.95
C VAL A 8 6.68 4.30 -8.13
N LYS A 9 5.36 4.31 -8.39
CA LYS A 9 4.38 5.10 -7.65
C LYS A 9 4.40 4.74 -6.16
N TYR A 10 4.33 3.46 -5.81
CA TYR A 10 4.38 3.02 -4.42
C TYR A 10 5.72 3.35 -3.75
N LEU A 11 6.84 3.25 -4.48
CA LEU A 11 8.15 3.63 -3.96
C LEU A 11 8.17 5.12 -3.59
N LEU A 12 7.64 6.00 -4.44
CA LEU A 12 7.56 7.44 -4.14
C LEU A 12 6.75 7.72 -2.87
N VAL A 13 5.60 7.05 -2.70
CA VAL A 13 4.79 7.17 -1.48
C VAL A 13 5.58 6.68 -0.25
N ILE A 14 6.28 5.56 -0.36
CA ILE A 14 7.14 5.03 0.71
C ILE A 14 8.23 6.04 1.09
N GLU A 15 8.89 6.63 0.09
CA GLU A 15 9.94 7.63 0.31
C GLU A 15 9.42 8.90 0.97
N ASP A 16 8.22 9.36 0.60
CA ASP A 16 7.61 10.58 1.14
C ASP A 16 7.06 10.39 2.56
N THR A 17 6.81 9.15 2.99
CA THR A 17 6.27 8.83 4.33
C THR A 17 7.32 8.20 5.22
N LEU A 18 7.51 6.90 5.10
CA LEU A 18 8.36 6.08 5.95
C LEU A 18 9.86 6.22 5.63
N GLY A 19 10.20 6.60 4.41
CA GLY A 19 11.52 6.38 3.86
C GLY A 19 11.84 4.88 3.74
N TRP A 20 12.90 4.53 3.05
CA TRP A 20 13.26 3.13 2.84
C TRP A 20 13.56 2.39 4.14
N ALA A 21 14.27 3.03 5.08
CA ALA A 21 14.61 2.41 6.37
C ALA A 21 13.36 2.17 7.24
N GLY A 22 12.42 3.11 7.29
CA GLY A 22 11.15 2.93 8.01
C GLY A 22 10.30 1.83 7.39
N TYR A 23 10.25 1.76 6.06
CA TYR A 23 9.56 0.68 5.35
C TYR A 23 10.15 -0.71 5.66
N GLN A 24 11.48 -0.86 5.71
CA GLN A 24 12.10 -2.13 6.11
C GLN A 24 11.69 -2.53 7.55
N LYS A 25 11.70 -1.58 8.49
CA LYS A 25 11.24 -1.84 9.86
C LYS A 25 9.76 -2.23 9.93
N LEU A 26 8.91 -1.64 9.08
CA LEU A 26 7.51 -2.05 8.95
C LEU A 26 7.39 -3.51 8.48
N LEU A 27 8.15 -3.89 7.46
CA LEU A 27 8.17 -5.27 6.96
C LEU A 27 8.67 -6.27 8.00
N GLU A 28 9.70 -5.92 8.78
CA GLU A 28 10.21 -6.76 9.88
C GLU A 28 9.14 -7.00 10.96
N ARG A 29 8.38 -5.95 11.34
CA ARG A 29 7.26 -6.07 12.29
C ARG A 29 6.15 -6.97 11.75
N LEU A 30 5.73 -6.75 10.50
CA LEU A 30 4.75 -7.61 9.84
C LEU A 30 5.23 -9.06 9.73
N ALA A 31 6.51 -9.28 9.45
CA ALA A 31 7.08 -10.62 9.40
C ALA A 31 7.05 -11.30 10.78
N ALA A 32 7.28 -10.56 11.87
CA ALA A 32 7.18 -11.10 13.23
C ALA A 32 5.74 -11.54 13.56
N VAL A 33 4.73 -10.71 13.21
CA VAL A 33 3.32 -11.07 13.32
C VAL A 33 2.98 -12.27 12.43
N GLY A 34 3.56 -12.32 11.23
CA GLY A 34 3.39 -13.45 10.31
C GLY A 34 3.88 -14.78 10.89
N LYS A 35 5.00 -14.77 11.61
CA LYS A 35 5.53 -15.96 12.29
C LYS A 35 4.57 -16.50 13.36
N SER A 36 3.90 -15.62 14.11
CA SER A 36 2.97 -16.02 15.18
C SER A 36 1.60 -16.44 14.66
N THR A 37 1.17 -15.89 13.52
CA THR A 37 -0.17 -16.15 12.96
C THR A 37 -0.21 -17.17 11.82
N GLY A 38 0.94 -17.47 11.22
CA GLY A 38 1.04 -18.29 10.01
C GLY A 38 0.54 -17.57 8.74
N LEU A 39 0.41 -16.25 8.77
CA LEU A 39 -0.05 -15.44 7.65
C LEU A 39 1.12 -14.74 6.93
N SER A 40 0.96 -14.53 5.62
CA SER A 40 1.92 -13.75 4.85
C SER A 40 1.87 -12.26 5.18
N ILE A 41 2.96 -11.54 4.91
CA ILE A 41 2.99 -10.06 5.03
C ILE A 41 1.88 -9.43 4.18
N ALA A 42 1.65 -9.91 2.96
CA ALA A 42 0.59 -9.42 2.09
C ALA A 42 -0.80 -9.65 2.69
N GLY A 43 -1.03 -10.85 3.27
CA GLY A 43 -2.26 -11.17 3.97
C GLY A 43 -2.48 -10.29 5.19
N LEU A 44 -1.46 -10.09 6.00
CA LEU A 44 -1.51 -9.20 7.17
C LEU A 44 -1.80 -7.75 6.77
N SER A 45 -1.16 -7.24 5.71
CA SER A 45 -1.42 -5.89 5.20
C SER A 45 -2.88 -5.73 4.76
N SER A 46 -3.44 -6.75 4.10
CA SER A 46 -4.85 -6.76 3.71
C SER A 46 -5.79 -6.75 4.92
N LEU A 47 -5.52 -7.58 5.94
CA LEU A 47 -6.30 -7.61 7.19
C LEU A 47 -6.18 -6.30 7.98
N TYR A 48 -4.99 -5.69 8.00
CA TYR A 48 -4.80 -4.39 8.63
C TYR A 48 -5.65 -3.31 7.97
N THR A 49 -5.67 -3.28 6.63
CA THR A 49 -6.43 -2.30 5.85
C THR A 49 -7.93 -2.50 6.01
N ILE A 50 -8.44 -3.72 5.82
CA ILE A 50 -9.89 -4.00 5.91
C ILE A 50 -10.44 -3.85 7.34
N GLY A 51 -9.57 -3.92 8.33
CA GLY A 51 -9.92 -3.65 9.73
C GLY A 51 -10.04 -2.17 10.09
N LYS A 52 -9.85 -1.24 9.13
CA LYS A 52 -10.11 0.19 9.34
C LYS A 52 -11.62 0.45 9.23
N PRO A 53 -12.21 1.32 10.08
CA PRO A 53 -13.66 1.58 10.06
C PRO A 53 -14.17 2.09 8.71
N GLU A 54 -13.32 2.79 7.97
CA GLU A 54 -13.63 3.38 6.67
C GLU A 54 -13.53 2.39 5.51
N ALA A 55 -12.93 1.22 5.72
CA ALA A 55 -12.69 0.23 4.68
C ALA A 55 -13.85 -0.76 4.57
N ALA A 56 -14.72 -0.58 3.58
CA ALA A 56 -15.81 -1.52 3.30
C ALA A 56 -15.33 -2.85 2.69
N ALA A 57 -14.27 -2.81 1.89
CA ALA A 57 -13.69 -3.98 1.23
C ALA A 57 -12.25 -3.74 0.80
N ALA A 58 -11.49 -4.81 0.61
CA ALA A 58 -10.18 -4.77 -0.02
C ALA A 58 -10.23 -5.48 -1.38
N VAL A 59 -9.83 -4.78 -2.44
CA VAL A 59 -9.69 -5.36 -3.78
C VAL A 59 -8.29 -5.94 -3.91
N VAL A 60 -8.20 -7.25 -4.04
CA VAL A 60 -6.93 -7.97 -4.12
C VAL A 60 -6.73 -8.49 -5.55
N GLY A 61 -5.75 -7.91 -6.25
CA GLY A 61 -5.30 -8.41 -7.55
C GLY A 61 -4.27 -9.53 -7.39
N THR A 62 -4.33 -10.53 -8.28
CA THR A 62 -3.30 -11.58 -8.31
C THR A 62 -2.93 -11.94 -9.76
N ARG A 63 -1.63 -12.14 -9.99
CA ARG A 63 -1.08 -12.66 -11.25
C ARG A 63 -0.55 -14.08 -11.07
N ASN A 64 -0.50 -14.57 -9.84
CA ASN A 64 0.01 -15.90 -9.50
C ASN A 64 -1.05 -16.65 -8.71
N SER A 65 -1.46 -17.83 -9.20
CA SER A 65 -2.48 -18.67 -8.58
C SER A 65 -2.17 -19.04 -7.12
N ARG A 66 -0.90 -19.13 -6.75
CA ARG A 66 -0.48 -19.39 -5.36
C ARG A 66 -0.97 -18.32 -4.40
N HIS A 67 -1.05 -17.06 -4.85
CA HIS A 67 -1.54 -15.95 -4.03
C HIS A 67 -3.05 -16.01 -3.79
N VAL A 68 -3.81 -16.68 -4.66
CA VAL A 68 -5.25 -16.90 -4.45
C VAL A 68 -5.48 -17.72 -3.18
N ALA A 69 -4.77 -18.83 -3.05
CA ALA A 69 -4.87 -19.68 -1.87
C ALA A 69 -4.50 -18.93 -0.58
N ASP A 70 -3.45 -18.11 -0.62
CA ASP A 70 -3.03 -17.26 0.51
C ASP A 70 -4.11 -16.23 0.87
N THR A 71 -4.71 -15.58 -0.13
CA THR A 71 -5.82 -14.64 0.08
C THR A 71 -7.07 -15.33 0.67
N CYS A 72 -7.42 -16.52 0.19
CA CYS A 72 -8.56 -17.27 0.72
C CYS A 72 -8.38 -17.66 2.21
N ARG A 73 -7.15 -17.81 2.67
CA ARG A 73 -6.86 -18.07 4.10
C ARG A 73 -7.24 -16.92 5.03
N LEU A 74 -7.47 -15.74 4.49
CA LEU A 74 -7.83 -14.54 5.27
C LEU A 74 -9.31 -14.51 5.64
N ILE A 75 -10.15 -15.31 4.98
CA ILE A 75 -11.60 -15.34 5.23
C ILE A 75 -11.86 -15.70 6.70
N GLY A 76 -12.62 -14.85 7.39
CA GLY A 76 -12.94 -15.00 8.81
C GLY A 76 -11.77 -14.70 9.77
N LYS A 77 -10.65 -14.18 9.26
CA LYS A 77 -9.52 -13.74 10.07
C LYS A 77 -9.56 -12.24 10.31
N THR A 78 -8.98 -11.83 11.43
CA THR A 78 -8.75 -10.42 11.76
C THR A 78 -7.26 -10.17 12.01
N PHE A 79 -6.82 -8.95 11.84
CA PHE A 79 -5.47 -8.56 12.26
C PHE A 79 -5.42 -8.58 13.80
N PRO A 80 -4.38 -9.19 14.43
CA PRO A 80 -4.29 -9.27 15.88
C PRO A 80 -4.31 -7.88 16.53
N GLU A 81 -5.13 -7.69 17.56
CA GLU A 81 -5.38 -6.36 18.13
C GLU A 81 -4.14 -5.74 18.78
N ASP A 82 -3.35 -6.54 19.49
CA ASP A 82 -2.11 -6.05 20.11
C ASP A 82 -1.09 -5.61 19.04
N ALA A 83 -0.96 -6.40 17.96
CA ALA A 83 -0.12 -6.06 16.83
C ALA A 83 -0.64 -4.82 16.08
N ARG A 84 -1.97 -4.61 16.04
CA ARG A 84 -2.58 -3.41 15.44
C ARG A 84 -2.17 -2.17 16.21
N ARG A 85 -2.30 -2.18 17.53
CA ARG A 85 -1.90 -1.06 18.37
C ARG A 85 -0.41 -0.73 18.22
N GLU A 86 0.44 -1.76 18.22
CA GLU A 86 1.88 -1.56 18.01
C GLU A 86 2.18 -0.96 16.62
N MET A 87 1.46 -1.41 15.59
CA MET A 87 1.62 -0.93 14.24
C MET A 87 1.15 0.53 14.08
N ASP A 88 0.00 0.87 14.69
CA ASP A 88 -0.54 2.23 14.67
C ASP A 88 0.41 3.20 15.40
N GLU A 89 0.98 2.82 16.55
CA GLU A 89 1.98 3.64 17.25
C GLU A 89 3.26 3.80 16.43
N PHE A 90 3.71 2.74 15.76
CA PHE A 90 4.87 2.82 14.88
C PHE A 90 4.63 3.77 13.71
N LEU A 91 3.47 3.72 13.06
CA LEU A 91 3.14 4.56 11.93
C LEU A 91 2.99 6.05 12.30
N LYS A 92 2.60 6.37 13.53
CA LYS A 92 2.54 7.76 14.03
C LYS A 92 3.91 8.45 14.09
N LEU A 93 5.00 7.70 14.09
CA LEU A 93 6.36 8.26 14.09
C LEU A 93 6.76 8.89 12.76
N PHE A 94 5.97 8.71 11.72
CA PHE A 94 6.28 9.15 10.36
C PHE A 94 5.31 10.22 9.87
N PRO A 95 5.75 11.08 8.94
CA PRO A 95 4.87 12.04 8.29
C PRO A 95 3.66 11.36 7.66
N GLN A 96 2.49 11.95 7.83
CA GLN A 96 1.30 11.56 7.11
C GLN A 96 1.18 12.43 5.86
N ILE A 97 0.85 11.83 4.72
CA ILE A 97 0.57 12.58 3.51
C ILE A 97 -0.85 13.15 3.65
N GLU A 98 -0.99 14.46 3.46
CA GLU A 98 -2.28 15.12 3.44
C GLU A 98 -3.04 14.80 2.15
N GLY A 99 -4.35 14.63 2.24
CA GLY A 99 -5.21 14.31 1.11
C GLY A 99 -5.28 12.81 0.80
N ASP A 100 -5.92 12.49 -0.31
CA ASP A 100 -6.01 11.11 -0.79
C ASP A 100 -4.97 10.81 -1.88
N CYS A 101 -4.89 9.56 -2.30
CA CYS A 101 -3.94 9.14 -3.33
C CYS A 101 -4.19 9.81 -4.70
N PHE A 102 -5.42 10.28 -4.97
CA PHE A 102 -5.75 10.99 -6.20
C PHE A 102 -5.18 12.42 -6.19
N ASP A 103 -5.23 13.08 -5.03
CA ASP A 103 -4.69 14.43 -4.88
C ASP A 103 -3.18 14.46 -5.09
N ILE A 104 -2.47 13.52 -4.44
CA ILE A 104 -1.01 13.38 -4.56
C ILE A 104 -0.59 13.17 -6.01
N GLU A 105 -1.31 12.33 -6.76
CA GLU A 105 -1.01 11.98 -8.15
C GLU A 105 -1.30 13.11 -9.14
N ARG A 106 -2.11 14.09 -8.75
CA ARG A 106 -2.55 15.20 -9.60
C ARG A 106 -1.97 16.55 -9.21
N GLN A 107 -1.19 16.63 -8.14
CA GLN A 107 -0.59 17.87 -7.69
C GLN A 107 0.40 18.41 -8.72
N PRO A 108 0.13 19.57 -9.34
CA PRO A 108 1.01 20.16 -10.36
C PRO A 108 2.43 20.37 -9.82
N GLY A 109 3.43 19.98 -10.62
CA GLY A 109 4.83 20.11 -10.27
C GLY A 109 5.37 19.04 -9.30
N SER A 110 4.53 18.14 -8.81
CA SER A 110 4.98 17.04 -7.96
C SER A 110 5.74 15.97 -8.75
N ARG A 111 6.64 15.24 -8.08
CA ARG A 111 7.31 14.08 -8.68
C ARG A 111 6.34 12.93 -8.97
N HIS A 112 5.18 12.90 -8.30
CA HIS A 112 4.14 11.91 -8.53
C HIS A 112 3.46 12.11 -9.88
N ILE A 113 3.06 13.35 -10.23
CA ILE A 113 2.42 13.63 -11.52
C ILE A 113 3.36 13.33 -12.70
N ALA A 114 4.68 13.54 -12.52
CA ALA A 114 5.67 13.32 -13.56
C ALA A 114 5.75 11.86 -14.05
N ILE A 115 5.36 10.91 -13.20
CA ILE A 115 5.32 9.47 -13.58
C ILE A 115 3.96 9.00 -14.05
N MET A 116 2.91 9.85 -13.91
CA MET A 116 1.56 9.53 -14.36
C MET A 116 1.47 9.69 -15.89
N ARG A 117 0.94 8.68 -16.58
CA ARG A 117 0.45 8.88 -17.95
C ARG A 117 -0.95 9.46 -17.85
N MET A 118 -1.04 10.76 -17.86
CA MET A 118 -2.30 11.38 -18.25
C MET A 118 -2.46 11.13 -19.76
N ASN A 119 -3.47 10.38 -20.16
CA ASN A 119 -3.95 10.40 -21.52
C ASN A 119 -4.63 11.77 -21.73
N LEU A 120 -3.81 12.80 -21.82
CA LEU A 120 -4.24 14.03 -22.44
C LEU A 120 -4.40 13.63 -23.93
N VAL A 121 -5.62 13.37 -24.33
CA VAL A 121 -6.00 13.46 -25.72
C VAL A 121 -5.68 14.90 -26.09
N ASP A 122 -4.59 15.10 -26.82
CA ASP A 122 -4.29 16.37 -27.43
C ASP A 122 -5.46 16.71 -28.36
N SER A 123 -6.38 17.51 -27.83
CA SER A 123 -7.49 18.09 -28.60
C SER A 123 -7.01 19.14 -29.63
N THR A 124 -5.70 19.16 -29.92
CA THR A 124 -5.07 20.11 -30.86
C THR A 124 -4.71 19.54 -32.22
N THR A 125 -5.03 18.28 -32.53
CA THR A 125 -4.89 17.77 -33.92
C THR A 125 -6.24 17.46 -34.56
N GLY A 126 -7.13 18.45 -34.50
CA GLY A 126 -8.27 18.54 -35.42
C GLY A 126 -7.88 19.43 -36.60
N LYS A 127 -7.23 18.86 -37.62
CA LYS A 127 -7.28 19.31 -39.01
C LYS A 127 -7.16 18.10 -39.93
#